data_d47068b6e3c49548b9a8802019b3d47f
#
_entry.id   d47068b6e3c49548b9a8802019b3d47f
#
_cell.length_a   1.000
_cell.length_b   1.000
_cell.length_c   1.000
_cell.angle_alpha   90.00
_cell.angle_beta   90.00
_cell.angle_gamma   90.00
#
_symmetry.space_group_name_H-M   'P 1'
#
loop_
_entity.id
_entity.type
_entity.pdbx_description
1 polymer ?
#
loop_
_entity_poly.entity_id
_entity_poly.type
_entity_poly.pdbx_seq_one_letter_code
_entity_poly.pdbx_strand_id
1 'polypeptide(L)'
;MNSTTAAMDPGADCPGPRADTRAPLVRIPHGACDAHFHVFGPYARYPLADGRSYTPPAAPLAAYLGMAATLGMTRAVIVQPSVYGADNRCMLDALVAMGTTRARGIAVLGTDAGGSPGKQRGVTRVPAALKDMDGVGVRGVRFNAITGDKDFQSRLDDAARRVGDLGWHIQLFVEPEALRACLPRIRTLPVDVVIDHLGQIDPAAGPDGLAFDTLRRALDTGRAWVKLTGYRCSRQAAPYADLAPYVRVLAREHGDRLLWGSNWPHPIRYHDMPEDGALVDALASWLDDEATLHRVLVHNPARLYGFPGAHSGGGDGAWAPRNAPG
;
A
#
# COMPACT_ATOMS: atom_id res chain seq x y z
N MET A 1 -9.32 -33.49 -6.61
CA MET A 1 -8.29 -32.57 -6.15
C MET A 1 -7.63 -31.98 -7.39
N ASN A 2 -8.23 -30.93 -7.94
CA ASN A 2 -7.63 -30.20 -9.07
C ASN A 2 -7.07 -28.88 -8.53
N SER A 3 -5.78 -28.88 -8.26
CA SER A 3 -5.01 -27.67 -8.08
C SER A 3 -4.93 -26.94 -9.42
N THR A 4 -5.80 -25.96 -9.61
CA THR A 4 -5.71 -25.05 -10.76
C THR A 4 -4.55 -24.09 -10.46
N THR A 5 -3.35 -24.50 -10.77
CA THR A 5 -2.20 -23.58 -10.89
C THR A 5 -2.59 -22.57 -11.96
N ALA A 6 -2.81 -21.31 -11.56
CA ALA A 6 -2.96 -20.23 -12.51
C ALA A 6 -1.76 -20.26 -13.44
N ALA A 7 -1.99 -20.46 -14.74
CA ALA A 7 -0.94 -20.53 -15.73
C ALA A 7 -0.13 -19.23 -15.64
N MET A 8 1.17 -19.35 -15.40
CA MET A 8 2.09 -18.22 -15.45
C MET A 8 2.04 -17.63 -16.84
N ASP A 9 1.90 -16.31 -16.92
CA ASP A 9 1.95 -15.59 -18.19
C ASP A 9 3.31 -15.87 -18.86
N PRO A 10 3.36 -16.25 -20.16
CA PRO A 10 4.64 -16.50 -20.83
C PRO A 10 5.50 -15.24 -20.79
N GLY A 11 6.54 -15.23 -19.97
CA GLY A 11 7.41 -14.08 -19.72
C GLY A 11 7.33 -13.49 -18.31
N ALA A 12 6.41 -13.97 -17.45
CA ALA A 12 6.42 -13.60 -16.03
C ALA A 12 7.65 -14.18 -15.32
N ASP A 13 8.36 -13.34 -14.56
CA ASP A 13 9.58 -13.73 -13.83
C ASP A 13 9.36 -13.81 -12.31
N CYS A 14 8.14 -13.60 -11.83
CA CYS A 14 7.76 -13.78 -10.44
C CYS A 14 6.41 -14.52 -10.33
N PRO A 15 6.16 -15.24 -9.23
CA PRO A 15 4.90 -15.95 -9.04
C PRO A 15 3.73 -15.01 -8.86
N GLY A 16 2.51 -15.50 -9.18
CA GLY A 16 1.26 -14.83 -8.87
C GLY A 16 0.84 -15.01 -7.41
N PRO A 17 -0.26 -14.33 -7.01
CA PRO A 17 -0.80 -14.48 -5.67
C PRO A 17 -1.35 -15.88 -5.46
N ARG A 18 -1.49 -16.27 -4.19
CA ARG A 18 -2.18 -17.51 -3.84
C ARG A 18 -3.65 -17.44 -4.25
N ALA A 19 -4.19 -18.57 -4.71
CA ALA A 19 -5.60 -18.69 -5.06
C ALA A 19 -6.47 -19.15 -3.86
N ASP A 20 -5.85 -19.64 -2.80
CA ASP A 20 -6.45 -20.29 -1.64
C ASP A 20 -6.54 -19.35 -0.42
N THR A 21 -6.91 -18.10 -0.61
CA THR A 21 -7.13 -17.15 0.48
C THR A 21 -8.25 -17.64 1.42
N ARG A 22 -7.96 -17.73 2.70
CA ARG A 22 -8.93 -18.02 3.75
C ARG A 22 -9.48 -16.75 4.41
N ALA A 23 -10.63 -16.87 5.03
CA ALA A 23 -11.13 -15.79 5.90
C ALA A 23 -10.21 -15.61 7.12
N PRO A 24 -10.00 -14.36 7.58
CA PRO A 24 -9.29 -14.08 8.82
C PRO A 24 -9.96 -14.78 10.02
N LEU A 25 -9.17 -15.13 11.03
CA LEU A 25 -9.67 -15.66 12.30
C LEU A 25 -10.36 -14.59 13.14
N VAL A 26 -9.95 -13.34 12.96
CA VAL A 26 -10.55 -12.19 13.64
C VAL A 26 -11.73 -11.64 12.85
N ARG A 27 -12.67 -11.00 13.56
CA ARG A 27 -13.78 -10.29 12.91
C ARG A 27 -13.28 -9.00 12.31
N ILE A 28 -13.53 -8.82 11.02
CA ILE A 28 -13.15 -7.58 10.32
C ILE A 28 -14.28 -6.55 10.47
N PRO A 29 -13.96 -5.32 10.91
CA PRO A 29 -14.96 -4.28 11.08
C PRO A 29 -15.54 -3.83 9.74
N HIS A 30 -16.81 -3.45 9.74
CA HIS A 30 -17.44 -2.87 8.54
C HIS A 30 -16.71 -1.58 8.13
N GLY A 31 -16.48 -1.39 6.84
CA GLY A 31 -15.72 -0.25 6.33
C GLY A 31 -14.21 -0.45 6.33
N ALA A 32 -13.72 -1.66 6.67
CA ALA A 32 -12.30 -1.97 6.61
C ALA A 32 -11.70 -1.73 5.23
N CYS A 33 -10.50 -1.20 5.21
CA CYS A 33 -9.76 -0.78 4.04
C CYS A 33 -8.42 -1.51 3.92
N ASP A 34 -8.19 -2.14 2.78
CA ASP A 34 -6.85 -2.52 2.33
C ASP A 34 -6.19 -1.29 1.69
N ALA A 35 -5.27 -0.65 2.40
CA ALA A 35 -4.66 0.60 1.96
C ALA A 35 -3.48 0.42 0.99
N HIS A 36 -3.25 -0.81 0.47
CA HIS A 36 -2.18 -1.03 -0.50
C HIS A 36 -2.37 -2.33 -1.29
N PHE A 37 -2.79 -2.22 -2.54
CA PHE A 37 -2.75 -3.32 -3.49
C PHE A 37 -2.44 -2.84 -4.91
N HIS A 38 -2.13 -3.77 -5.80
CA HIS A 38 -1.81 -3.49 -7.20
C HIS A 38 -2.73 -4.27 -8.14
N VAL A 39 -2.87 -3.80 -9.38
CA VAL A 39 -3.53 -4.51 -10.46
C VAL A 39 -2.57 -4.67 -11.64
N PHE A 40 -2.60 -5.83 -12.30
CA PHE A 40 -1.76 -6.15 -13.44
C PHE A 40 -2.56 -6.77 -14.58
N GLY A 41 -2.35 -6.24 -15.79
CA GLY A 41 -2.93 -6.74 -17.03
C GLY A 41 -4.41 -6.35 -17.25
N PRO A 42 -4.98 -6.79 -18.40
CA PRO A 42 -4.31 -7.57 -19.46
C PRO A 42 -3.26 -6.74 -20.20
N TYR A 43 -2.10 -7.34 -20.46
CA TYR A 43 -0.93 -6.60 -20.98
C TYR A 43 -1.09 -6.12 -22.42
N ALA A 44 -1.99 -6.74 -23.21
CA ALA A 44 -2.37 -6.22 -24.52
C ALA A 44 -3.00 -4.82 -24.45
N ARG A 45 -3.69 -4.50 -23.34
CA ARG A 45 -4.32 -3.19 -23.10
C ARG A 45 -3.42 -2.26 -22.30
N TYR A 46 -2.68 -2.79 -21.35
CA TYR A 46 -1.80 -2.05 -20.45
C TYR A 46 -0.37 -2.61 -20.56
N PRO A 47 0.40 -2.18 -21.59
CA PRO A 47 1.75 -2.68 -21.79
C PRO A 47 2.65 -2.29 -20.63
N LEU A 48 3.54 -3.20 -20.24
CA LEU A 48 4.55 -2.96 -19.24
C LEU A 48 5.61 -1.98 -19.75
N ALA A 49 6.17 -1.17 -18.87
CA ALA A 49 7.23 -0.23 -19.20
C ALA A 49 8.53 -0.96 -19.57
N ASP A 50 9.28 -0.39 -20.49
CA ASP A 50 10.65 -0.83 -20.79
C ASP A 50 11.55 -0.56 -19.57
N GLY A 51 12.52 -1.44 -19.31
CA GLY A 51 13.46 -1.29 -18.20
C GLY A 51 12.86 -1.52 -16.81
N ARG A 52 11.69 -2.15 -16.72
CA ARG A 52 11.12 -2.62 -15.45
C ARG A 52 12.03 -3.61 -14.75
N SER A 53 11.98 -3.65 -13.42
CA SER A 53 12.82 -4.53 -12.60
C SER A 53 12.28 -5.96 -12.44
N TYR A 54 11.01 -6.20 -12.82
CA TYR A 54 10.35 -7.51 -12.79
C TYR A 54 9.18 -7.54 -13.77
N THR A 55 8.73 -8.75 -14.13
CA THR A 55 7.56 -8.99 -14.96
C THR A 55 6.55 -9.82 -14.15
N PRO A 56 5.47 -9.21 -13.62
CA PRO A 56 4.47 -9.95 -12.87
C PRO A 56 3.55 -10.76 -13.80
N PRO A 57 2.95 -11.85 -13.34
CA PRO A 57 1.81 -12.44 -14.00
C PRO A 57 0.60 -11.52 -13.94
N ALA A 58 -0.39 -11.74 -14.81
CA ALA A 58 -1.63 -10.99 -14.73
C ALA A 58 -2.33 -11.19 -13.39
N ALA A 59 -2.73 -10.08 -12.79
CA ALA A 59 -3.46 -10.03 -11.52
C ALA A 59 -4.59 -8.99 -11.65
N PRO A 60 -5.69 -9.37 -12.32
CA PRO A 60 -6.77 -8.45 -12.67
C PRO A 60 -7.60 -8.06 -11.42
N LEU A 61 -8.30 -6.93 -11.53
CA LEU A 61 -9.17 -6.43 -10.47
C LEU A 61 -10.16 -7.49 -9.94
N ALA A 62 -10.72 -8.34 -10.80
CA ALA A 62 -11.68 -9.37 -10.39
C ALA A 62 -11.06 -10.38 -9.39
N ALA A 63 -9.79 -10.75 -9.59
CA ALA A 63 -9.08 -11.63 -8.65
C ALA A 63 -8.87 -10.95 -7.28
N TYR A 64 -8.48 -9.67 -7.30
CA TYR A 64 -8.38 -8.88 -6.06
C TYR A 64 -9.73 -8.80 -5.32
N LEU A 65 -10.81 -8.51 -6.03
CA LEU A 65 -12.14 -8.39 -5.41
C LEU A 65 -12.60 -9.69 -4.75
N GLY A 66 -12.28 -10.85 -5.33
CA GLY A 66 -12.54 -12.16 -4.72
C GLY A 66 -11.77 -12.34 -3.41
N MET A 67 -10.49 -12.04 -3.40
CA MET A 67 -9.63 -12.06 -2.21
C MET A 67 -10.15 -11.08 -1.14
N ALA A 68 -10.39 -9.82 -1.51
CA ALA A 68 -10.87 -8.78 -0.59
C ALA A 68 -12.22 -9.13 0.04
N ALA A 69 -13.14 -9.75 -0.72
CA ALA A 69 -14.42 -10.23 -0.20
C ALA A 69 -14.23 -11.34 0.84
N THR A 70 -13.30 -12.28 0.60
CA THR A 70 -12.95 -13.33 1.58
C THR A 70 -12.38 -12.73 2.87
N LEU A 71 -11.58 -11.66 2.77
CA LEU A 71 -11.05 -10.95 3.93
C LEU A 71 -12.10 -10.08 4.65
N GLY A 72 -13.22 -9.74 4.01
CA GLY A 72 -14.19 -8.78 4.55
C GLY A 72 -13.80 -7.32 4.33
N MET A 73 -12.84 -7.04 3.43
CA MET A 73 -12.45 -5.68 3.08
C MET A 73 -13.48 -5.05 2.13
N THR A 74 -13.99 -3.88 2.48
CA THR A 74 -15.02 -3.19 1.69
C THR A 74 -14.50 -1.94 1.00
N ARG A 75 -13.34 -1.45 1.41
CA ARG A 75 -12.62 -0.31 0.84
C ARG A 75 -11.21 -0.72 0.47
N ALA A 76 -10.62 -0.01 -0.51
CA ALA A 76 -9.27 -0.33 -0.94
C ALA A 76 -8.55 0.87 -1.56
N VAL A 77 -7.21 0.83 -1.55
CA VAL A 77 -6.36 1.83 -2.20
C VAL A 77 -5.47 1.14 -3.22
N ILE A 78 -5.71 1.44 -4.50
CA ILE A 78 -4.92 0.92 -5.61
C ILE A 78 -3.66 1.77 -5.74
N VAL A 79 -2.52 1.13 -5.63
CA VAL A 79 -1.22 1.79 -5.77
C VAL A 79 -0.62 1.47 -7.13
N GLN A 80 -0.19 2.49 -7.86
CA GLN A 80 0.49 2.33 -9.13
C GLN A 80 1.77 1.50 -8.95
N PRO A 81 1.89 0.33 -9.60
CA PRO A 81 3.12 -0.47 -9.53
C PRO A 81 4.20 0.09 -10.47
N SER A 82 5.47 -0.11 -10.12
CA SER A 82 6.62 0.42 -10.86
C SER A 82 6.71 -0.10 -12.31
N VAL A 83 6.18 -1.28 -12.56
CA VAL A 83 6.25 -1.94 -13.89
C VAL A 83 5.50 -1.21 -15.01
N TYR A 84 4.61 -0.28 -14.67
CA TYR A 84 3.92 0.58 -15.64
C TYR A 84 4.53 1.99 -15.72
N GLY A 85 5.53 2.30 -14.87
CA GLY A 85 6.05 3.66 -14.80
C GLY A 85 4.93 4.68 -14.52
N ALA A 86 4.88 5.75 -15.33
CA ALA A 86 3.84 6.79 -15.23
C ALA A 86 2.56 6.50 -16.04
N ASP A 87 2.42 5.33 -16.64
CA ASP A 87 1.18 4.93 -17.30
C ASP A 87 0.16 4.40 -16.29
N ASN A 88 -0.64 5.29 -15.72
CA ASN A 88 -1.61 4.97 -14.69
C ASN A 88 -2.92 4.34 -15.22
N ARG A 89 -3.06 4.07 -16.52
CA ARG A 89 -4.34 3.64 -17.12
C ARG A 89 -4.93 2.40 -16.46
N CYS A 90 -4.11 1.39 -16.15
CA CYS A 90 -4.59 0.16 -15.51
C CYS A 90 -5.21 0.45 -14.14
N MET A 91 -4.56 1.26 -13.34
CA MET A 91 -5.04 1.70 -12.02
C MET A 91 -6.29 2.58 -12.14
N LEU A 92 -6.31 3.53 -13.07
CA LEU A 92 -7.45 4.45 -13.26
C LEU A 92 -8.71 3.72 -13.72
N ASP A 93 -8.59 2.77 -14.65
CA ASP A 93 -9.72 1.96 -15.11
C ASP A 93 -10.27 1.08 -13.97
N ALA A 94 -9.39 0.54 -13.10
CA ALA A 94 -9.81 -0.19 -11.92
C ALA A 94 -10.51 0.71 -10.89
N LEU A 95 -10.05 1.96 -10.71
CA LEU A 95 -10.74 2.95 -9.86
C LEU A 95 -12.15 3.26 -10.35
N VAL A 96 -12.31 3.50 -11.65
CA VAL A 96 -13.62 3.74 -12.26
C VAL A 96 -14.55 2.55 -12.04
N ALA A 97 -14.04 1.33 -12.21
CA ALA A 97 -14.82 0.11 -12.01
C ALA A 97 -15.26 -0.10 -10.54
N MET A 98 -14.44 0.29 -9.57
CA MET A 98 -14.77 0.17 -8.13
C MET A 98 -15.65 1.33 -7.62
N GLY A 99 -15.50 2.51 -8.18
CA GLY A 99 -16.15 3.74 -7.75
C GLY A 99 -15.56 4.38 -6.49
N THR A 100 -15.78 5.69 -6.34
CA THR A 100 -15.16 6.53 -5.30
C THR A 100 -15.67 6.27 -3.88
N THR A 101 -16.74 5.54 -3.70
CA THR A 101 -17.21 5.12 -2.36
C THR A 101 -16.37 3.97 -1.79
N ARG A 102 -15.75 3.17 -2.67
CA ARG A 102 -15.03 1.93 -2.30
C ARG A 102 -13.53 2.00 -2.56
N ALA A 103 -13.08 2.84 -3.50
CA ALA A 103 -11.68 2.84 -3.90
C ALA A 103 -11.05 4.24 -3.94
N ARG A 104 -9.73 4.27 -3.71
CA ARG A 104 -8.84 5.40 -3.94
C ARG A 104 -7.61 4.92 -4.70
N GLY A 105 -6.90 5.89 -5.33
CA GLY A 105 -5.72 5.61 -6.11
C GLY A 105 -4.50 6.41 -5.68
N ILE A 106 -3.33 5.81 -5.87
CA ILE A 106 -2.04 6.46 -5.71
C ILE A 106 -1.30 6.37 -7.04
N ALA A 107 -1.13 7.50 -7.70
CA ALA A 107 -0.57 7.59 -9.04
C ALA A 107 0.96 7.78 -9.03
N VAL A 108 1.59 7.57 -10.17
CA VAL A 108 2.96 8.03 -10.45
C VAL A 108 2.88 9.15 -11.49
N LEU A 109 3.46 10.30 -11.19
CA LEU A 109 3.53 11.41 -12.13
C LEU A 109 4.78 11.27 -13.02
N GLY A 110 4.59 11.49 -14.32
CA GLY A 110 5.70 11.62 -15.26
C GLY A 110 6.55 12.86 -14.96
N THR A 111 7.81 12.80 -15.32
CA THR A 111 8.68 13.98 -15.29
C THR A 111 8.41 14.83 -16.54
N ASP A 112 7.97 16.06 -16.36
CA ASP A 112 7.74 17.01 -17.47
C ASP A 112 9.07 17.57 -18.06
N ALA A 113 10.20 17.12 -17.55
CA ALA A 113 11.53 17.50 -18.04
C ALA A 113 12.29 16.25 -18.49
N GLY A 114 12.51 16.11 -19.80
CA GLY A 114 13.51 15.41 -20.59
C GLY A 114 14.60 14.52 -19.97
N GLY A 115 14.38 13.92 -18.82
CA GLY A 115 15.28 12.98 -18.15
C GLY A 115 14.65 11.60 -18.07
N SER A 116 15.08 10.70 -18.92
CA SER A 116 14.61 9.32 -19.02
C SER A 116 14.81 8.52 -17.75
N PRO A 117 13.77 7.77 -17.35
CA PRO A 117 13.93 6.34 -17.24
C PRO A 117 13.15 5.67 -18.39
N GLY A 118 13.89 5.06 -19.32
CA GLY A 118 13.34 4.24 -20.40
C GLY A 118 12.52 5.02 -21.42
N LYS A 119 13.07 5.24 -22.62
CA LYS A 119 12.34 5.82 -23.76
C LYS A 119 11.08 5.01 -24.03
N GLN A 120 9.93 5.48 -23.54
CA GLN A 120 8.65 5.01 -24.05
C GLN A 120 8.48 5.53 -25.47
N ARG A 121 8.96 4.75 -26.44
CA ARG A 121 8.62 4.98 -27.83
C ARG A 121 7.17 4.56 -28.05
N GLY A 122 6.30 5.52 -28.30
CA GLY A 122 5.04 5.27 -28.99
C GLY A 122 3.74 5.52 -28.22
N VAL A 123 3.73 6.10 -27.01
CA VAL A 123 2.47 6.49 -26.35
C VAL A 123 2.43 8.00 -26.17
N THR A 124 1.99 8.71 -27.19
CA THR A 124 1.59 10.11 -27.12
C THR A 124 0.17 10.19 -26.52
N ARG A 125 0.03 9.88 -25.25
CA ARG A 125 -1.17 10.26 -24.51
C ARG A 125 -0.74 11.07 -23.29
N VAL A 126 -1.09 12.35 -23.33
CA VAL A 126 -0.96 13.25 -22.18
C VAL A 126 -1.58 12.55 -20.97
N PRO A 127 -0.88 12.43 -19.83
CA PRO A 127 -1.51 11.94 -18.59
C PRO A 127 -2.79 12.73 -18.35
N ALA A 128 -3.87 12.07 -17.93
CA ALA A 128 -5.10 12.74 -17.55
C ALA A 128 -4.78 13.91 -16.63
N ALA A 129 -5.40 15.06 -16.82
CA ALA A 129 -5.19 16.21 -15.95
C ALA A 129 -5.39 15.80 -14.49
N LEU A 130 -4.62 16.37 -13.56
CA LEU A 130 -4.70 15.98 -12.14
C LEU A 130 -6.14 16.07 -11.59
N LYS A 131 -6.93 17.02 -12.11
CA LYS A 131 -8.37 17.15 -11.76
C LYS A 131 -9.20 15.94 -12.21
N ASP A 132 -8.91 15.39 -13.37
CA ASP A 132 -9.63 14.21 -13.88
C ASP A 132 -9.26 12.99 -13.02
N MET A 133 -7.98 12.86 -12.64
CA MET A 133 -7.53 11.83 -11.70
C MET A 133 -8.18 12.01 -10.32
N ASP A 134 -8.31 13.22 -9.82
CA ASP A 134 -8.98 13.52 -8.55
C ASP A 134 -10.46 13.09 -8.60
N GLY A 135 -11.15 13.39 -9.69
CA GLY A 135 -12.55 13.05 -9.92
C GLY A 135 -12.82 11.55 -9.87
N VAL A 136 -11.89 10.71 -10.32
CA VAL A 136 -12.00 9.24 -10.24
C VAL A 136 -11.45 8.66 -8.95
N GLY A 137 -10.93 9.47 -8.04
CA GLY A 137 -10.58 9.03 -6.69
C GLY A 137 -9.08 8.89 -6.40
N VAL A 138 -8.19 9.45 -7.22
CA VAL A 138 -6.76 9.55 -6.86
C VAL A 138 -6.61 10.49 -5.67
N ARG A 139 -5.75 10.11 -4.70
CA ARG A 139 -5.52 10.88 -3.45
C ARG A 139 -4.05 11.01 -3.09
N GLY A 140 -3.16 10.59 -3.96
CA GLY A 140 -1.73 10.73 -3.70
C GLY A 140 -0.86 10.39 -4.89
N VAL A 141 0.42 10.73 -4.75
CA VAL A 141 1.48 10.41 -5.73
C VAL A 141 2.57 9.60 -5.05
N ARG A 142 3.10 8.60 -5.77
CA ARG A 142 4.10 7.67 -5.26
C ARG A 142 5.48 7.95 -5.83
N PHE A 143 6.47 7.89 -4.95
CA PHE A 143 7.89 7.75 -5.28
C PHE A 143 8.39 6.38 -4.84
N ASN A 144 8.94 5.62 -5.77
CA ASN A 144 9.53 4.31 -5.51
C ASN A 144 11.02 4.36 -5.77
N ALA A 145 11.81 4.67 -4.74
CA ALA A 145 13.27 4.77 -4.84
C ALA A 145 13.99 3.43 -4.65
N ILE A 146 13.29 2.37 -4.28
CA ILE A 146 13.89 1.02 -4.14
C ILE A 146 14.11 0.39 -5.51
N THR A 147 13.13 0.52 -6.41
CA THR A 147 13.17 -0.15 -7.72
C THR A 147 13.41 0.77 -8.91
N GLY A 148 13.67 2.07 -8.71
CA GLY A 148 13.89 2.91 -9.89
C GLY A 148 14.21 4.39 -9.68
N ASP A 149 13.60 5.07 -8.75
CA ASP A 149 13.64 6.54 -8.67
C ASP A 149 14.61 7.05 -7.60
N LYS A 150 15.91 6.98 -7.87
CA LYS A 150 16.94 7.41 -6.90
C LYS A 150 17.00 8.93 -6.71
N ASP A 151 16.56 9.70 -7.69
CA ASP A 151 16.60 11.17 -7.65
C ASP A 151 15.29 11.80 -7.15
N PHE A 152 14.40 10.99 -6.55
CA PHE A 152 13.07 11.42 -6.12
C PHE A 152 13.11 12.65 -5.18
N GLN A 153 14.14 12.78 -4.35
CA GLN A 153 14.24 13.87 -3.38
C GLN A 153 14.24 15.26 -4.02
N SER A 154 14.83 15.41 -5.20
CA SER A 154 14.85 16.68 -5.94
C SER A 154 13.47 17.10 -6.43
N ARG A 155 12.52 16.15 -6.51
CA ARG A 155 11.16 16.34 -7.05
C ARG A 155 10.07 16.38 -5.99
N LEU A 156 10.41 16.09 -4.71
CA LEU A 156 9.41 16.03 -3.63
C LEU A 156 8.67 17.37 -3.46
N ASP A 157 9.41 18.48 -3.41
CA ASP A 157 8.82 19.80 -3.16
C ASP A 157 7.93 20.24 -4.33
N ASP A 158 8.34 19.92 -5.57
CA ASP A 158 7.53 20.21 -6.75
C ASP A 158 6.26 19.37 -6.79
N ALA A 159 6.39 18.08 -6.56
CA ALA A 159 5.24 17.19 -6.50
C ALA A 159 4.25 17.63 -5.40
N ALA A 160 4.76 17.98 -4.20
CA ALA A 160 3.92 18.44 -3.10
C ALA A 160 3.15 19.72 -3.44
N ARG A 161 3.79 20.70 -4.09
CA ARG A 161 3.11 21.91 -4.58
C ARG A 161 2.03 21.59 -5.62
N ARG A 162 2.33 20.71 -6.58
CA ARG A 162 1.39 20.34 -7.66
C ARG A 162 0.13 19.64 -7.16
N VAL A 163 0.23 18.89 -6.07
CA VAL A 163 -0.90 18.09 -5.57
C VAL A 163 -1.53 18.65 -4.30
N GLY A 164 -0.91 19.66 -3.68
CA GLY A 164 -1.36 20.22 -2.40
C GLY A 164 -2.76 20.82 -2.47
N ASP A 165 -3.06 21.57 -3.53
CA ASP A 165 -4.39 22.17 -3.73
C ASP A 165 -5.51 21.14 -3.93
N LEU A 166 -5.15 19.89 -4.29
CA LEU A 166 -6.09 18.77 -4.41
C LEU A 166 -6.24 18.00 -3.08
N GLY A 167 -5.50 18.37 -2.04
CA GLY A 167 -5.47 17.65 -0.78
C GLY A 167 -4.83 16.26 -0.89
N TRP A 168 -4.03 15.99 -1.92
CA TRP A 168 -3.35 14.71 -2.07
C TRP A 168 -2.10 14.66 -1.19
N HIS A 169 -1.69 13.43 -0.87
CA HIS A 169 -0.46 13.16 -0.12
C HIS A 169 0.66 12.60 -1.03
N ILE A 170 1.87 12.57 -0.48
CA ILE A 170 3.01 11.88 -1.09
C ILE A 170 3.16 10.51 -0.43
N GLN A 171 3.37 9.45 -1.24
CA GLN A 171 3.68 8.11 -0.76
C GLN A 171 5.12 7.74 -1.10
N LEU A 172 5.88 7.31 -0.11
CA LEU A 172 7.30 6.99 -0.23
C LEU A 172 7.55 5.49 -0.02
N PHE A 173 8.18 4.85 -1.00
CA PHE A 173 8.78 3.53 -0.86
C PHE A 173 10.29 3.67 -1.01
N VAL A 174 10.99 3.78 0.11
CA VAL A 174 12.39 4.20 0.20
C VAL A 174 13.13 3.38 1.24
N GLU A 175 14.46 3.26 1.07
CA GLU A 175 15.34 2.69 2.10
C GLU A 175 15.40 3.59 3.35
N PRO A 176 15.73 3.05 4.53
CA PRO A 176 15.80 3.82 5.79
C PRO A 176 16.72 5.03 5.74
N GLU A 177 17.86 4.95 5.05
CA GLU A 177 18.81 6.05 4.89
C GLU A 177 18.20 7.18 4.07
N ALA A 178 17.47 6.86 3.01
CA ALA A 178 16.78 7.83 2.18
C ALA A 178 15.63 8.49 2.95
N LEU A 179 14.89 7.72 3.78
CA LEU A 179 13.88 8.27 4.68
C LEU A 179 14.51 9.26 5.67
N ARG A 180 15.64 8.90 6.28
CA ARG A 180 16.38 9.77 7.19
C ARG A 180 16.79 11.08 6.54
N ALA A 181 17.28 11.03 5.31
CA ALA A 181 17.63 12.21 4.54
C ALA A 181 16.41 13.09 4.20
N CYS A 182 15.21 12.51 4.14
CA CYS A 182 13.97 13.24 3.87
C CYS A 182 13.34 13.89 5.13
N LEU A 183 13.75 13.53 6.36
CA LEU A 183 13.13 14.05 7.58
C LEU A 183 12.98 15.58 7.64
N PRO A 184 14.02 16.39 7.29
CA PRO A 184 13.88 17.83 7.29
C PRO A 184 12.79 18.33 6.34
N ARG A 185 12.65 17.69 5.17
CA ARG A 185 11.61 18.03 4.19
C ARG A 185 10.22 17.60 4.64
N ILE A 186 10.06 16.39 5.18
CA ILE A 186 8.76 15.90 5.70
C ILE A 186 8.14 16.91 6.65
N ARG A 187 8.94 17.58 7.47
CA ARG A 187 8.46 18.62 8.42
C ARG A 187 7.86 19.85 7.73
N THR A 188 8.31 20.18 6.55
CA THR A 188 7.99 21.45 5.87
C THR A 188 7.10 21.28 4.65
N LEU A 189 6.89 20.03 4.18
CA LEU A 189 5.99 19.77 3.06
C LEU A 189 4.56 20.25 3.37
N PRO A 190 3.85 20.86 2.40
CA PRO A 190 2.47 21.32 2.59
C PRO A 190 1.44 20.18 2.60
N VAL A 191 1.89 18.94 2.38
CA VAL A 191 1.05 17.73 2.26
C VAL A 191 1.50 16.66 3.24
N ASP A 192 0.62 15.72 3.55
CA ASP A 192 0.97 14.52 4.32
C ASP A 192 1.88 13.58 3.52
N VAL A 193 2.63 12.74 4.23
CA VAL A 193 3.56 11.76 3.65
C VAL A 193 3.22 10.36 4.17
N VAL A 194 2.99 9.42 3.28
CA VAL A 194 2.75 8.01 3.63
C VAL A 194 4.03 7.21 3.39
N ILE A 195 4.50 6.52 4.40
CA ILE A 195 5.68 5.67 4.34
C ILE A 195 5.22 4.22 4.13
N ASP A 196 5.64 3.60 3.03
CA ASP A 196 5.30 2.21 2.71
C ASP A 196 6.06 1.22 3.60
N HIS A 197 5.40 0.11 3.93
CA HIS A 197 5.99 -1.12 4.45
C HIS A 197 6.95 -0.89 5.63
N LEU A 198 6.44 -0.27 6.73
CA LEU A 198 7.20 0.01 7.96
C LEU A 198 8.53 0.76 7.73
N GLY A 199 8.65 1.52 6.63
CA GLY A 199 9.90 2.22 6.29
C GLY A 199 11.09 1.30 6.05
N GLN A 200 10.84 0.05 5.69
CA GLN A 200 11.86 -1.00 5.44
C GLN A 200 12.78 -1.24 6.65
N ILE A 201 12.23 -1.19 7.88
CA ILE A 201 13.02 -1.55 9.09
C ILE A 201 13.53 -2.98 9.01
N ASP A 202 14.70 -3.23 9.60
CA ASP A 202 15.20 -4.57 9.85
C ASP A 202 14.90 -4.99 11.30
N PRO A 203 14.04 -5.99 11.54
CA PRO A 203 13.70 -6.43 12.89
C PRO A 203 14.91 -6.95 13.69
N ALA A 204 15.97 -7.40 13.03
CA ALA A 204 17.18 -7.83 13.72
C ALA A 204 17.94 -6.67 14.42
N ALA A 205 17.70 -5.43 14.02
CA ALA A 205 18.33 -4.26 14.63
C ALA A 205 17.73 -3.88 16.00
N GLY A 206 16.59 -4.47 16.37
CA GLY A 206 15.88 -4.17 17.60
C GLY A 206 15.11 -2.84 17.55
N PRO A 207 14.19 -2.60 18.52
CA PRO A 207 13.37 -1.38 18.57
C PRO A 207 14.18 -0.09 18.81
N ASP A 208 15.42 -0.19 19.25
CA ASP A 208 16.34 0.95 19.39
C ASP A 208 17.18 1.20 18.14
N GLY A 209 16.94 0.44 17.07
CA GLY A 209 17.65 0.55 15.80
C GLY A 209 17.38 1.88 15.08
N LEU A 210 18.39 2.43 14.41
CA LEU A 210 18.36 3.73 13.73
C LEU A 210 17.22 3.85 12.71
N ALA A 211 16.89 2.78 11.98
CA ALA A 211 15.82 2.78 11.00
C ALA A 211 14.46 2.99 11.66
N PHE A 212 14.22 2.35 12.79
CA PHE A 212 12.97 2.51 13.55
C PHE A 212 12.88 3.88 14.25
N ASP A 213 13.98 4.38 14.83
CA ASP A 213 14.05 5.75 15.34
C ASP A 213 13.72 6.77 14.23
N THR A 214 14.27 6.56 13.04
CA THR A 214 13.98 7.42 11.87
C THR A 214 12.48 7.41 11.54
N LEU A 215 11.84 6.24 11.53
CA LEU A 215 10.41 6.11 11.28
C LEU A 215 9.56 6.83 12.34
N ARG A 216 9.90 6.67 13.62
CA ARG A 216 9.23 7.37 14.74
C ARG A 216 9.37 8.89 14.60
N ARG A 217 10.57 9.38 14.32
CA ARG A 217 10.82 10.81 14.08
C ARG A 217 10.08 11.38 12.88
N ALA A 218 9.84 10.56 11.85
CA ALA A 218 8.98 10.97 10.74
C ALA A 218 7.53 11.15 11.23
N LEU A 219 7.01 10.21 12.03
CA LEU A 219 5.66 10.27 12.62
C LEU A 219 5.52 11.43 13.62
N ASP A 220 6.55 11.75 14.41
CA ASP A 220 6.60 12.89 15.34
C ASP A 220 6.39 14.24 14.64
N THR A 221 6.62 14.31 13.34
CA THR A 221 6.32 15.53 12.56
C THR A 221 4.82 15.86 12.53
N GLY A 222 3.95 14.89 12.85
CA GLY A 222 2.51 14.99 12.71
C GLY A 222 2.01 14.95 11.25
N ARG A 223 2.93 14.82 10.28
CA ARG A 223 2.62 14.78 8.84
C ARG A 223 2.82 13.41 8.21
N ALA A 224 3.56 12.51 8.86
CA ALA A 224 3.80 11.19 8.31
C ALA A 224 2.72 10.19 8.76
N TRP A 225 2.51 9.21 7.91
CA TRP A 225 1.71 8.02 8.09
C TRP A 225 2.55 6.80 7.74
N VAL A 226 2.24 5.63 8.28
CA VAL A 226 2.97 4.41 7.95
C VAL A 226 2.04 3.26 7.62
N LYS A 227 2.38 2.46 6.61
CA LYS A 227 1.67 1.23 6.23
C LYS A 227 2.31 0.02 6.91
N LEU A 228 1.51 -0.72 7.66
CA LEU A 228 1.89 -1.92 8.40
C LEU A 228 1.85 -3.17 7.51
N THR A 229 2.54 -3.14 6.36
CA THR A 229 2.66 -4.30 5.46
C THR A 229 3.83 -5.17 5.92
N GLY A 230 3.64 -5.85 7.05
CA GLY A 230 4.74 -6.41 7.85
C GLY A 230 5.57 -7.48 7.18
N TYR A 231 4.97 -8.40 6.40
CA TYR A 231 5.72 -9.50 5.79
C TYR A 231 6.90 -9.04 4.90
N ARG A 232 6.87 -7.79 4.44
CA ARG A 232 7.97 -7.21 3.63
C ARG A 232 9.26 -7.01 4.43
N CYS A 233 9.13 -6.77 5.73
CA CYS A 233 10.25 -6.49 6.65
C CYS A 233 10.61 -7.70 7.52
N SER A 234 9.65 -8.59 7.81
CA SER A 234 9.85 -9.72 8.70
C SER A 234 10.89 -10.71 8.18
N ARG A 235 11.65 -11.27 9.11
CA ARG A 235 12.55 -12.40 8.92
C ARG A 235 11.94 -13.73 9.32
N GLN A 236 10.67 -13.73 9.77
CA GLN A 236 9.95 -14.92 10.25
C GLN A 236 8.79 -15.23 9.30
N ALA A 237 8.33 -16.48 9.33
CA ALA A 237 7.05 -16.87 8.74
C ALA A 237 5.87 -16.23 9.50
N ALA A 238 4.68 -16.27 8.92
CA ALA A 238 3.47 -15.85 9.62
C ALA A 238 3.35 -16.52 11.01
N PRO A 239 2.97 -15.79 12.05
CA PRO A 239 2.37 -14.46 12.08
C PRO A 239 3.36 -13.29 12.14
N TYR A 240 4.63 -13.45 11.68
CA TYR A 240 5.63 -12.39 11.62
C TYR A 240 5.87 -11.72 12.99
N ALA A 241 6.06 -12.55 14.02
CA ALA A 241 6.06 -12.13 15.43
C ALA A 241 7.20 -11.17 15.79
N ASP A 242 8.28 -11.17 15.01
CA ASP A 242 9.41 -10.25 15.13
C ASP A 242 9.02 -8.77 14.91
N LEU A 243 7.86 -8.50 14.32
CA LEU A 243 7.35 -7.14 14.10
C LEU A 243 6.44 -6.63 15.21
N ALA A 244 5.89 -7.53 16.04
CA ALA A 244 4.95 -7.14 17.09
C ALA A 244 5.51 -6.06 18.05
N PRO A 245 6.77 -6.10 18.51
CA PRO A 245 7.31 -5.04 19.39
C PRO A 245 7.29 -3.67 18.74
N TYR A 246 7.59 -3.58 17.45
CA TYR A 246 7.61 -2.33 16.68
C TYR A 246 6.21 -1.76 16.49
N VAL A 247 5.27 -2.62 16.07
CA VAL A 247 3.89 -2.21 15.82
C VAL A 247 3.21 -1.76 17.11
N ARG A 248 3.47 -2.42 18.26
CA ARG A 248 2.95 -2.00 19.57
C ARG A 248 3.46 -0.61 19.99
N VAL A 249 4.74 -0.32 19.76
CA VAL A 249 5.29 1.02 20.02
C VAL A 249 4.56 2.05 19.15
N LEU A 250 4.47 1.81 17.84
CA LEU A 250 3.80 2.73 16.92
C LEU A 250 2.31 2.89 17.26
N ALA A 251 1.62 1.83 17.68
CA ALA A 251 0.21 1.88 18.05
C ALA A 251 -0.04 2.76 19.28
N ARG A 252 0.86 2.72 20.27
CA ARG A 252 0.77 3.56 21.46
C ARG A 252 1.12 5.02 21.20
N GLU A 253 2.16 5.28 20.41
CA GLU A 253 2.67 6.62 20.18
C GLU A 253 1.94 7.35 19.04
N HIS A 254 1.57 6.64 17.99
CA HIS A 254 1.07 7.18 16.73
C HIS A 254 -0.11 6.38 16.15
N GLY A 255 -0.95 5.78 17.00
CA GLY A 255 -2.03 4.90 16.56
C GLY A 255 -3.02 5.52 15.58
N ASP A 256 -3.09 6.85 15.52
CA ASP A 256 -3.90 7.62 14.57
C ASP A 256 -3.23 7.84 13.20
N ARG A 257 -2.00 7.37 13.00
CA ARG A 257 -1.19 7.51 11.78
C ARG A 257 -0.83 6.17 11.13
N LEU A 258 -1.43 5.08 11.60
CA LEU A 258 -1.16 3.74 11.10
C LEU A 258 -2.20 3.32 10.07
N LEU A 259 -1.73 2.68 9.01
CA LEU A 259 -2.53 2.09 7.94
C LEU A 259 -2.14 0.62 7.77
N TRP A 260 -3.02 -0.20 7.22
CA TRP A 260 -2.69 -1.56 6.83
C TRP A 260 -2.92 -1.76 5.33
N GLY A 261 -2.11 -2.59 4.69
CA GLY A 261 -2.29 -2.98 3.30
C GLY A 261 -1.72 -4.36 3.04
N SER A 262 -2.43 -5.15 2.23
CA SER A 262 -2.02 -6.51 1.86
C SER A 262 -0.74 -6.51 1.01
N ASN A 263 -0.59 -5.51 0.16
CA ASN A 263 0.36 -5.48 -0.95
C ASN A 263 0.07 -6.59 -1.99
N TRP A 264 -1.20 -7.07 -2.06
CA TRP A 264 -1.62 -8.01 -3.10
C TRP A 264 -1.29 -7.46 -4.50
N PRO A 265 -0.82 -8.24 -5.45
CA PRO A 265 -0.58 -9.68 -5.47
C PRO A 265 0.84 -10.08 -5.03
N HIS A 266 1.46 -9.37 -4.13
CA HIS A 266 2.77 -9.62 -3.51
C HIS A 266 3.92 -9.68 -4.52
N PRO A 267 4.09 -8.67 -5.39
CA PRO A 267 5.09 -8.72 -6.46
C PRO A 267 6.50 -8.94 -5.91
N ILE A 268 7.35 -9.58 -6.72
CA ILE A 268 8.74 -9.95 -6.36
C ILE A 268 8.87 -10.82 -5.11
N ARG A 269 7.81 -11.50 -4.68
CA ARG A 269 7.88 -12.52 -3.63
C ARG A 269 8.09 -13.89 -4.27
N TYR A 270 9.34 -14.30 -4.40
CA TYR A 270 9.70 -15.54 -5.10
C TYR A 270 9.55 -16.79 -4.23
N HIS A 271 9.61 -16.61 -2.93
CA HIS A 271 9.48 -17.66 -1.92
C HIS A 271 8.50 -17.19 -0.84
N ASP A 272 7.90 -18.12 -0.15
CA ASP A 272 7.02 -17.84 1.00
C ASP A 272 5.90 -16.83 0.66
N MET A 273 5.18 -17.08 -0.45
CA MET A 273 4.06 -16.26 -0.85
C MET A 273 3.06 -16.18 0.32
N PRO A 274 2.78 -14.98 0.84
CA PRO A 274 1.91 -14.84 1.99
C PRO A 274 0.49 -15.29 1.67
N GLU A 275 -0.21 -15.77 2.70
CA GLU A 275 -1.63 -16.04 2.68
C GLU A 275 -2.34 -14.82 3.25
N ASP A 276 -3.27 -14.22 2.49
CA ASP A 276 -3.82 -12.90 2.80
C ASP A 276 -4.63 -12.86 4.10
N GLY A 277 -5.35 -13.95 4.46
CA GLY A 277 -6.03 -14.06 5.75
C GLY A 277 -5.05 -14.07 6.92
N ALA A 278 -3.90 -14.75 6.75
CA ALA A 278 -2.85 -14.75 7.77
C ALA A 278 -2.18 -13.37 7.94
N LEU A 279 -2.15 -12.53 6.90
CA LEU A 279 -1.66 -11.16 7.03
C LEU A 279 -2.57 -10.30 7.93
N VAL A 280 -3.87 -10.50 7.84
CA VAL A 280 -4.84 -9.80 8.70
C VAL A 280 -4.75 -10.31 10.14
N ASP A 281 -4.65 -11.64 10.32
CA ASP A 281 -4.48 -12.24 11.65
C ASP A 281 -3.17 -11.78 12.32
N ALA A 282 -2.10 -11.66 11.54
CA ALA A 282 -0.83 -11.12 12.02
C ALA A 282 -1.00 -9.67 12.52
N LEU A 283 -1.65 -8.79 11.72
CA LEU A 283 -1.95 -7.43 12.18
C LEU A 283 -2.70 -7.45 13.52
N ALA A 284 -3.76 -8.24 13.64
CA ALA A 284 -4.54 -8.32 14.87
C ALA A 284 -3.70 -8.83 16.05
N SER A 285 -2.78 -9.76 15.82
CA SER A 285 -1.88 -10.29 16.87
C SER A 285 -0.83 -9.29 17.36
N TRP A 286 -0.50 -8.29 16.56
CA TRP A 286 0.45 -7.25 16.93
C TRP A 286 -0.18 -6.11 17.71
N LEU A 287 -1.51 -5.93 17.59
CA LEU A 287 -2.25 -4.86 18.26
C LEU A 287 -2.84 -5.37 19.58
N ASP A 288 -2.88 -4.49 20.59
CA ASP A 288 -3.28 -4.88 21.94
C ASP A 288 -4.81 -4.94 22.11
N ASP A 289 -5.59 -4.31 21.20
CA ASP A 289 -7.03 -4.19 21.33
C ASP A 289 -7.77 -3.98 20.00
N GLU A 290 -9.08 -4.27 20.01
CA GLU A 290 -9.97 -4.15 18.86
C GLU A 290 -10.17 -2.69 18.41
N ALA A 291 -10.14 -1.74 19.34
CA ALA A 291 -10.33 -0.32 19.01
C ALA A 291 -9.16 0.20 18.17
N THR A 292 -7.96 -0.26 18.45
CA THR A 292 -6.77 0.03 17.65
C THR A 292 -6.84 -0.65 16.28
N LEU A 293 -7.27 -1.91 16.21
CA LEU A 293 -7.51 -2.60 14.94
C LEU A 293 -8.54 -1.86 14.08
N HIS A 294 -9.67 -1.46 14.69
CA HIS A 294 -10.70 -0.67 14.02
C HIS A 294 -10.15 0.68 13.52
N ARG A 295 -9.34 1.34 14.33
CA ARG A 295 -8.70 2.61 13.96
C ARG A 295 -7.82 2.44 12.73
N VAL A 296 -6.95 1.42 12.71
CA VAL A 296 -6.02 1.13 11.61
C VAL A 296 -6.75 0.74 10.33
N LEU A 297 -7.79 -0.08 10.43
CA LEU A 297 -8.50 -0.59 9.26
C LEU A 297 -9.61 0.34 8.75
N VAL A 298 -10.20 1.19 9.59
CA VAL A 298 -11.39 1.97 9.22
C VAL A 298 -11.16 3.47 9.34
N HIS A 299 -10.86 3.97 10.54
CA HIS A 299 -10.84 5.42 10.78
C HIS A 299 -9.68 6.13 10.10
N ASN A 300 -8.47 5.58 10.24
CA ASN A 300 -7.27 6.17 9.68
C ASN A 300 -7.32 6.24 8.14
N PRO A 301 -7.61 5.14 7.42
CA PRO A 301 -7.74 5.21 5.96
C PRO A 301 -8.91 6.11 5.53
N ALA A 302 -10.02 6.14 6.27
CA ALA A 302 -11.13 7.03 5.93
C ALA A 302 -10.73 8.51 6.03
N ARG A 303 -9.97 8.87 7.07
CA ARG A 303 -9.47 10.23 7.27
C ARG A 303 -8.46 10.64 6.20
N LEU A 304 -7.45 9.79 5.95
CA LEU A 304 -6.38 10.13 5.01
C LEU A 304 -6.89 10.18 3.56
N TYR A 305 -7.67 9.18 3.16
CA TYR A 305 -8.10 9.02 1.78
C TYR A 305 -9.46 9.66 1.48
N GLY A 306 -10.15 10.21 2.48
CA GLY A 306 -11.44 10.86 2.30
C GLY A 306 -12.56 9.89 1.89
N PHE A 307 -12.66 8.71 2.53
CA PHE A 307 -13.80 7.83 2.31
C PHE A 307 -15.05 8.35 3.04
N PRO A 308 -16.24 8.26 2.44
CA PRO A 308 -17.47 8.69 3.10
C PRO A 308 -17.82 7.82 4.31
N GLY A 309 -18.48 8.39 5.31
CA GLY A 309 -19.10 7.65 6.42
C GLY A 309 -18.16 7.18 7.53
N ALA A 310 -17.02 7.82 7.72
CA ALA A 310 -16.13 7.56 8.88
C ALA A 310 -16.56 8.30 10.16
N HIS A 311 -17.77 8.85 10.22
CA HIS A 311 -18.27 9.55 11.39
C HIS A 311 -19.05 8.56 12.27
N SER A 312 -18.47 8.27 13.45
CA SER A 312 -19.09 7.76 14.67
C SER A 312 -20.31 6.85 14.52
N GLY A 313 -20.05 5.55 14.39
CA GLY A 313 -20.98 4.52 14.83
C GLY A 313 -20.38 3.82 16.03
N GLY A 314 -20.57 4.37 17.23
CA GLY A 314 -20.37 3.63 18.47
C GLY A 314 -21.39 2.50 18.51
N GLY A 315 -20.91 1.27 18.54
CA GLY A 315 -21.70 0.07 18.75
C GLY A 315 -20.84 -0.92 19.52
N ASP A 316 -21.07 -0.99 20.84
CA ASP A 316 -20.48 -1.95 21.75
C ASP A 316 -20.84 -3.38 21.31
N GLY A 317 -19.89 -4.07 20.70
CA GLY A 317 -19.96 -5.51 20.47
C GLY A 317 -18.63 -6.13 20.90
N ALA A 318 -18.67 -6.88 22.00
CA ALA A 318 -17.49 -7.52 22.57
C ALA A 318 -16.77 -8.38 21.54
N TRP A 319 -15.47 -8.16 21.40
CA TRP A 319 -14.57 -8.98 20.62
C TRP A 319 -14.48 -10.39 21.24
N ALA A 320 -14.73 -11.40 20.44
CA ALA A 320 -14.44 -12.77 20.81
C ALA A 320 -13.73 -13.47 19.65
N PRO A 321 -12.61 -14.17 19.90
CA PRO A 321 -11.99 -15.01 18.89
C PRO A 321 -13.00 -16.09 18.48
N ARG A 322 -13.13 -16.37 17.19
CA ARG A 322 -13.89 -17.53 16.72
C ARG A 322 -13.14 -18.77 17.20
N ASN A 323 -13.77 -19.55 18.06
CA ASN A 323 -13.23 -20.80 18.57
C ASN A 323 -12.81 -21.68 17.38
N ALA A 324 -11.59 -22.20 17.44
CA ALA A 324 -11.19 -23.30 16.58
C ALA A 324 -12.15 -24.48 16.80
N PRO A 325 -12.57 -25.20 15.73
CA PRO A 325 -13.35 -26.42 15.91
C PRO A 325 -12.51 -27.42 16.67
N GLY A 326 -13.11 -27.99 17.74
CA GLY A 326 -12.57 -29.11 18.50
C GLY A 326 -12.51 -30.40 17.68
#